data_bf287c650133b8e0dcc7cbf16afdf70c
#
_entry.id   bf287c650133b8e0dcc7cbf16afdf70c
#
_cell.length_a   1.000
_cell.length_b   1.000
_cell.length_c   1.000
_cell.angle_alpha   90.00
_cell.angle_beta   90.00
_cell.angle_gamma   90.00
#
_symmetry.space_group_name_H-M   'P 1'
#
loop_
_entity.id
_entity.type
_entity.pdbx_description
1 polymer ?
#
loop_
_entity_poly.entity_id
_entity_poly.type
_entity_poly.pdbx_seq_one_letter_code
_entity_poly.pdbx_strand_id
1 'polypeptide(L)'
;MQIRSGTTTVGHPDGDLELYYEDMGDVGDPPVLLIMGLGAQLLLWRTGFCEKLVDRGLRVIRYDNRDVGLSGKTEPPRSAQPLVPRLLRFWLGLPSRAPYGLEDMADDAAAVLDHLGIGSAHIVGASMGGMIAQVFAGRFAERTRSLAIIFSSNNQRFLPPPAPRALLAILTGPPPGSPREMIIDNAVRVDGIIGSPRYRTTDEQVRADAAESYDRSYYPWGVARHFDAILRSGSLVHYNHRTLAPTVVIHGRADKLMRPAGARAIARTIDGARLVLIDGMAHDLPRQLWDRLIGLLAGNFAETGGAG
;
A
#
# COMPACT_ATOMS: atom_id res chain seq x y z
N MET A 1 21.00 -12.62 3.96
CA MET A 1 19.69 -12.72 4.66
C MET A 1 18.88 -13.86 4.09
N GLN A 2 18.26 -14.70 4.90
CA GLN A 2 17.34 -15.77 4.45
C GLN A 2 15.92 -15.20 4.32
N ILE A 3 15.26 -15.44 3.19
CA ILE A 3 13.85 -15.12 2.97
C ILE A 3 13.06 -16.42 3.13
N ARG A 4 12.16 -16.44 4.10
CA ARG A 4 11.16 -17.51 4.26
C ARG A 4 9.90 -17.06 3.51
N SER A 5 9.26 -17.93 2.77
CA SER A 5 8.03 -17.62 2.05
C SER A 5 6.98 -18.70 2.27
N GLY A 6 5.73 -18.33 2.14
CA GLY A 6 4.61 -19.25 2.29
C GLY A 6 3.29 -18.61 1.84
N THR A 7 2.22 -19.33 2.06
CA THR A 7 0.85 -18.86 1.86
C THR A 7 0.04 -19.02 3.14
N THR A 8 -0.96 -18.15 3.31
CA THR A 8 -2.01 -18.29 4.32
C THR A 8 -3.36 -18.19 3.65
N THR A 9 -4.32 -18.95 4.16
CA THR A 9 -5.69 -18.98 3.62
C THR A 9 -6.56 -17.94 4.32
N VAL A 10 -7.32 -17.18 3.54
CA VAL A 10 -8.30 -16.20 4.04
C VAL A 10 -9.68 -16.47 3.42
N GLY A 11 -10.72 -16.27 4.21
CA GLY A 11 -12.09 -16.45 3.74
C GLY A 11 -12.48 -15.38 2.69
N HIS A 12 -13.19 -15.80 1.65
CA HIS A 12 -13.81 -14.91 0.67
C HIS A 12 -15.21 -15.44 0.31
N PRO A 13 -16.20 -14.59 -0.03
CA PRO A 13 -17.55 -15.02 -0.39
C PRO A 13 -17.63 -16.05 -1.54
N ASP A 14 -16.67 -16.00 -2.46
CA ASP A 14 -16.61 -16.89 -3.64
C ASP A 14 -15.68 -18.11 -3.42
N GLY A 15 -15.23 -18.35 -2.19
CA GLY A 15 -14.28 -19.40 -1.81
C GLY A 15 -13.00 -18.86 -1.21
N ASP A 16 -12.28 -19.67 -0.47
CA ASP A 16 -11.06 -19.27 0.21
C ASP A 16 -9.98 -18.80 -0.77
N LEU A 17 -9.25 -17.77 -0.38
CA LEU A 17 -8.11 -17.20 -1.12
C LEU A 17 -6.81 -17.49 -0.36
N GLU A 18 -5.75 -17.82 -1.10
CA GLU A 18 -4.40 -17.86 -0.54
C GLU A 18 -3.73 -16.50 -0.66
N LEU A 19 -3.04 -16.06 0.38
CA LEU A 19 -2.19 -14.88 0.37
C LEU A 19 -0.73 -15.28 0.48
N TYR A 20 0.06 -14.90 -0.49
CA TYR A 20 1.51 -15.14 -0.51
C TYR A 20 2.24 -14.08 0.30
N TYR A 21 3.16 -14.51 1.15
CA TYR A 21 3.99 -13.63 1.96
C TYR A 21 5.48 -14.03 1.91
N GLU A 22 6.31 -13.08 2.29
CA GLU A 22 7.74 -13.26 2.58
C GLU A 22 8.04 -12.72 3.99
N ASP A 23 8.86 -13.45 4.73
CA ASP A 23 9.26 -13.20 6.11
C ASP A 23 10.79 -13.22 6.21
N MET A 24 11.39 -12.13 6.66
CA MET A 24 12.82 -11.84 6.66
C MET A 24 13.28 -11.40 8.05
N GLY A 25 14.53 -11.74 8.40
CA GLY A 25 15.10 -11.41 9.71
C GLY A 25 14.89 -12.53 10.73
N ASP A 26 15.26 -12.27 11.99
CA ASP A 26 15.08 -13.21 13.09
C ASP A 26 13.60 -13.23 13.53
N VAL A 27 13.08 -14.42 13.84
CA VAL A 27 11.68 -14.57 14.29
C VAL A 27 11.43 -13.97 15.66
N GLY A 28 12.48 -13.78 16.46
CA GLY A 28 12.42 -13.13 17.79
C GLY A 28 12.47 -11.61 17.74
N ASP A 29 12.82 -11.03 16.59
CA ASP A 29 12.90 -9.59 16.42
C ASP A 29 11.51 -8.92 16.36
N PRO A 30 11.39 -7.64 16.73
CA PRO A 30 10.15 -6.88 16.60
C PRO A 30 9.60 -6.90 15.15
N PRO A 31 8.35 -7.37 14.95
CA PRO A 31 7.80 -7.54 13.61
C PRO A 31 7.31 -6.23 12.98
N VAL A 32 7.57 -6.07 11.69
CA VAL A 32 7.07 -5.01 10.82
C VAL A 32 6.31 -5.63 9.67
N LEU A 33 5.04 -5.27 9.50
CA LEU A 33 4.22 -5.67 8.35
C LEU A 33 4.19 -4.55 7.31
N LEU A 34 4.62 -4.85 6.09
CA LEU A 34 4.66 -3.93 4.96
C LEU A 34 3.50 -4.19 4.00
N ILE A 35 2.59 -3.22 3.87
CA ILE A 35 1.39 -3.31 3.03
C ILE A 35 1.56 -2.43 1.80
N MET A 36 1.50 -3.03 0.61
CA MET A 36 1.70 -2.30 -0.64
C MET A 36 0.38 -1.78 -1.23
N GLY A 37 0.51 -0.88 -2.21
CA GLY A 37 -0.59 -0.16 -2.82
C GLY A 37 -1.31 -0.89 -3.96
N LEU A 38 -2.15 -0.15 -4.65
CA LEU A 38 -3.07 -0.56 -5.71
C LEU A 38 -2.33 -1.26 -6.85
N GLY A 39 -2.70 -2.51 -7.12
CA GLY A 39 -2.17 -3.30 -8.23
C GLY A 39 -0.69 -3.67 -8.12
N ALA A 40 -0.05 -3.32 -7.02
CA ALA A 40 1.38 -3.49 -6.81
C ALA A 40 1.70 -4.75 -6.00
N GLN A 41 2.68 -5.52 -6.47
CA GLN A 41 3.19 -6.70 -5.78
C GLN A 41 4.08 -6.30 -4.60
N LEU A 42 4.28 -7.22 -3.65
CA LEU A 42 5.20 -7.06 -2.53
C LEU A 42 6.62 -6.62 -2.96
N LEU A 43 7.01 -6.91 -4.21
CA LEU A 43 8.30 -6.54 -4.78
C LEU A 43 8.57 -5.02 -4.80
N LEU A 44 7.55 -4.16 -4.71
CA LEU A 44 7.77 -2.71 -4.60
C LEU A 44 8.34 -2.31 -3.22
N TRP A 45 8.16 -3.13 -2.20
CA TRP A 45 9.00 -3.14 -1.02
C TRP A 45 10.29 -3.88 -1.37
N ARG A 46 11.21 -3.21 -2.08
CA ARG A 46 12.43 -3.82 -2.62
C ARG A 46 13.21 -4.56 -1.55
N THR A 47 13.81 -5.70 -1.90
CA THR A 47 14.57 -6.53 -0.97
C THR A 47 15.64 -5.72 -0.23
N GLY A 48 16.40 -4.86 -0.92
CA GLY A 48 17.38 -3.98 -0.27
C GLY A 48 16.79 -2.96 0.71
N PHE A 49 15.51 -2.55 0.55
CA PHE A 49 14.81 -1.76 1.55
C PHE A 49 14.48 -2.60 2.79
N CYS A 50 14.01 -3.84 2.57
CA CYS A 50 13.71 -4.78 3.65
C CYS A 50 14.98 -5.18 4.41
N GLU A 51 16.10 -5.44 3.71
CA GLU A 51 17.41 -5.73 4.32
C GLU A 51 17.84 -4.63 5.29
N LYS A 52 17.71 -3.37 4.89
CA LYS A 52 18.02 -2.24 5.76
C LYS A 52 17.16 -2.15 7.02
N LEU A 53 15.94 -2.69 7.01
CA LEU A 53 15.10 -2.83 8.21
C LEU A 53 15.56 -4.02 9.07
N VAL A 54 15.89 -5.16 8.44
CA VAL A 54 16.44 -6.33 9.12
C VAL A 54 17.77 -6.00 9.79
N ASP A 55 18.66 -5.24 9.13
CA ASP A 55 19.93 -4.77 9.69
C ASP A 55 19.75 -3.89 10.95
N ARG A 56 18.54 -3.44 11.23
CA ARG A 56 18.15 -2.72 12.46
C ARG A 56 17.50 -3.60 13.52
N GLY A 57 17.59 -4.92 13.37
CA GLY A 57 17.01 -5.89 14.30
C GLY A 57 15.48 -5.93 14.21
N LEU A 58 14.93 -5.92 13.01
CA LEU A 58 13.50 -6.04 12.76
C LEU A 58 13.18 -7.30 11.97
N ARG A 59 12.11 -7.99 12.33
CA ARG A 59 11.52 -9.04 11.49
C ARG A 59 10.56 -8.38 10.49
N VAL A 60 10.85 -8.50 9.20
CA VAL A 60 10.12 -7.82 8.13
C VAL A 60 9.24 -8.80 7.38
N ILE A 61 7.95 -8.54 7.40
CA ILE A 61 6.94 -9.30 6.67
C ILE A 61 6.40 -8.41 5.54
N ARG A 62 6.40 -8.90 4.30
CA ARG A 62 5.71 -8.31 3.16
C ARG A 62 4.84 -9.36 2.47
N TYR A 63 3.71 -8.95 1.94
CA TYR A 63 2.79 -9.88 1.29
C TYR A 63 2.16 -9.26 0.04
N ASP A 64 1.73 -10.11 -0.87
CA ASP A 64 0.90 -9.71 -1.99
C ASP A 64 -0.55 -9.58 -1.52
N ASN A 65 -1.15 -8.41 -1.71
CA ASN A 65 -2.59 -8.24 -1.48
C ASN A 65 -3.39 -9.22 -2.35
N ARG A 66 -4.63 -9.55 -1.98
CA ARG A 66 -5.55 -10.30 -2.85
C ARG A 66 -5.57 -9.71 -4.27
N ASP A 67 -5.78 -10.50 -5.29
CA ASP A 67 -5.79 -10.11 -6.71
C ASP A 67 -4.46 -9.60 -7.28
N VAL A 68 -3.34 -9.75 -6.58
CA VAL A 68 -2.01 -9.29 -7.03
C VAL A 68 -0.95 -10.35 -6.77
N GLY A 69 0.12 -10.33 -7.57
CA GLY A 69 1.31 -11.15 -7.37
C GLY A 69 1.01 -12.65 -7.35
N LEU A 70 1.50 -13.36 -6.35
CA LEU A 70 1.27 -14.80 -6.16
C LEU A 70 0.07 -15.11 -5.24
N SER A 71 -0.59 -14.09 -4.68
CA SER A 71 -1.85 -14.28 -3.96
C SER A 71 -2.99 -14.68 -4.88
N GLY A 72 -4.02 -15.27 -4.30
CA GLY A 72 -5.24 -15.72 -4.99
C GLY A 72 -5.90 -14.60 -5.80
N LYS A 73 -6.52 -14.99 -6.91
CA LYS A 73 -7.20 -14.10 -7.83
C LYS A 73 -8.70 -14.38 -7.81
N THR A 74 -9.48 -13.32 -7.65
CA THR A 74 -10.92 -13.41 -7.87
C THR A 74 -11.23 -13.40 -9.37
N GLU A 75 -12.39 -13.95 -9.76
CA GLU A 75 -12.78 -13.93 -11.18
C GLU A 75 -12.84 -12.50 -11.72
N PRO A 76 -12.47 -12.28 -13.01
CA PRO A 76 -12.60 -10.98 -13.66
C PRO A 76 -14.03 -10.42 -13.55
N PRO A 77 -14.20 -9.10 -13.38
CA PRO A 77 -15.53 -8.50 -13.33
C PRO A 77 -16.29 -8.77 -14.64
N ARG A 78 -17.53 -9.26 -14.53
CA ARG A 78 -18.38 -9.58 -15.69
C ARG A 78 -18.75 -8.33 -16.51
N SER A 79 -18.66 -7.13 -15.94
CA SER A 79 -18.82 -5.86 -16.66
C SER A 79 -18.09 -4.74 -15.92
N ALA A 80 -17.34 -3.93 -16.67
CA ALA A 80 -16.74 -2.71 -16.15
C ALA A 80 -17.81 -1.61 -16.08
N GLN A 81 -18.12 -1.12 -14.87
CA GLN A 81 -18.98 0.06 -14.75
C GLN A 81 -18.23 1.32 -15.20
N PRO A 82 -18.90 2.29 -15.85
CA PRO A 82 -18.28 3.54 -16.24
C PRO A 82 -17.62 4.26 -15.07
N LEU A 83 -16.40 4.77 -15.26
CA LEU A 83 -15.58 5.38 -14.21
C LEU A 83 -16.23 6.64 -13.61
N VAL A 84 -16.77 7.52 -14.46
CA VAL A 84 -17.30 8.85 -14.05
C VAL A 84 -18.46 8.75 -13.05
N PRO A 85 -19.50 7.93 -13.26
CA PRO A 85 -20.55 7.74 -12.26
C PRO A 85 -20.03 7.19 -10.94
N ARG A 86 -19.02 6.34 -10.96
CA ARG A 86 -18.42 5.74 -9.75
C ARG A 86 -17.67 6.78 -8.93
N LEU A 87 -16.86 7.61 -9.58
CA LEU A 87 -16.17 8.74 -8.95
C LEU A 87 -17.15 9.76 -8.37
N LEU A 88 -18.23 10.08 -9.11
CA LEU A 88 -19.27 10.99 -8.63
C LEU A 88 -19.96 10.43 -7.38
N ARG A 89 -20.34 9.15 -7.39
CA ARG A 89 -20.93 8.48 -6.21
C ARG A 89 -19.98 8.55 -5.01
N PHE A 90 -18.70 8.21 -5.22
CA PHE A 90 -17.67 8.28 -4.18
C PHE A 90 -17.55 9.71 -3.62
N TRP A 91 -17.50 10.71 -4.48
CA TRP A 91 -17.40 12.11 -4.07
C TRP A 91 -18.63 12.58 -3.27
N LEU A 92 -19.81 12.09 -3.61
CA LEU A 92 -21.05 12.33 -2.87
C LEU A 92 -21.14 11.48 -1.58
N GLY A 93 -20.21 10.56 -1.35
CA GLY A 93 -20.22 9.64 -0.21
C GLY A 93 -21.31 8.59 -0.29
N LEU A 94 -21.75 8.26 -1.50
CA LEU A 94 -22.70 7.18 -1.75
C LEU A 94 -21.95 5.84 -1.86
N PRO A 95 -22.52 4.73 -1.31
CA PRO A 95 -21.87 3.43 -1.32
C PRO A 95 -21.67 2.94 -2.76
N SER A 96 -20.49 2.36 -3.04
CA SER A 96 -20.18 1.65 -4.27
C SER A 96 -20.26 0.14 -4.03
N ARG A 97 -20.67 -0.61 -5.04
CA ARG A 97 -20.69 -2.08 -4.99
C ARG A 97 -19.32 -2.60 -5.43
N ALA A 98 -18.71 -3.41 -4.60
CA ALA A 98 -17.50 -4.16 -4.92
C ALA A 98 -17.55 -5.50 -4.16
N PRO A 99 -16.86 -6.55 -4.64
CA PRO A 99 -16.85 -7.84 -3.97
C PRO A 99 -16.19 -7.75 -2.58
N TYR A 100 -15.21 -6.90 -2.40
CA TYR A 100 -14.54 -6.64 -1.13
C TYR A 100 -14.20 -5.15 -0.97
N GLY A 101 -13.86 -4.73 0.25
CA GLY A 101 -13.40 -3.39 0.60
C GLY A 101 -12.02 -3.41 1.26
N LEU A 102 -11.57 -2.25 1.73
CA LEU A 102 -10.31 -2.12 2.48
C LEU A 102 -10.39 -2.81 3.85
N GLU A 103 -11.60 -2.99 4.37
CA GLU A 103 -11.88 -3.73 5.60
C GLU A 103 -11.51 -5.21 5.46
N ASP A 104 -11.93 -5.83 4.34
CA ASP A 104 -11.58 -7.22 4.02
C ASP A 104 -10.06 -7.37 3.82
N MET A 105 -9.40 -6.36 3.23
CA MET A 105 -7.95 -6.35 3.05
C MET A 105 -7.18 -6.10 4.37
N ALA A 106 -7.79 -5.42 5.34
CA ALA A 106 -7.23 -5.31 6.68
C ALA A 106 -7.36 -6.63 7.46
N ASP A 107 -8.44 -7.39 7.25
CA ASP A 107 -8.59 -8.75 7.76
C ASP A 107 -7.55 -9.70 7.16
N ASP A 108 -7.22 -9.54 5.86
CA ASP A 108 -6.11 -10.24 5.21
C ASP A 108 -4.77 -10.00 5.91
N ALA A 109 -4.47 -8.74 6.18
CA ALA A 109 -3.25 -8.36 6.90
C ALA A 109 -3.19 -8.99 8.30
N ALA A 110 -4.34 -9.05 9.00
CA ALA A 110 -4.44 -9.72 10.28
C ALA A 110 -4.21 -11.24 10.17
N ALA A 111 -4.78 -11.87 9.15
CA ALA A 111 -4.63 -13.31 8.90
C ALA A 111 -3.17 -13.69 8.58
N VAL A 112 -2.41 -12.86 7.85
CA VAL A 112 -0.96 -13.06 7.64
C VAL A 112 -0.23 -13.05 8.98
N LEU A 113 -0.53 -12.11 9.88
CA LEU A 113 0.08 -12.05 11.22
C LEU A 113 -0.32 -13.27 12.07
N ASP A 114 -1.58 -13.69 12.02
CA ASP A 114 -2.09 -14.86 12.75
C ASP A 114 -1.39 -16.15 12.32
N HIS A 115 -1.25 -16.34 11.01
CA HIS A 115 -0.53 -17.49 10.44
C HIS A 115 0.92 -17.57 10.92
N LEU A 116 1.57 -16.42 11.09
CA LEU A 116 2.95 -16.31 11.56
C LEU A 116 3.09 -16.30 13.09
N GLY A 117 1.97 -16.43 13.82
CA GLY A 117 1.96 -16.38 15.29
C GLY A 117 2.30 -15.00 15.87
N ILE A 118 2.08 -13.92 15.10
CA ILE A 118 2.44 -12.55 15.49
C ILE A 118 1.22 -11.85 16.11
N GLY A 119 1.24 -11.63 17.41
CA GLY A 119 0.16 -10.97 18.14
C GLY A 119 0.05 -9.48 17.83
N SER A 120 1.16 -8.77 17.67
CA SER A 120 1.21 -7.33 17.34
C SER A 120 2.44 -6.98 16.51
N ALA A 121 2.33 -6.00 15.61
CA ALA A 121 3.40 -5.56 14.72
C ALA A 121 3.41 -4.04 14.53
N HIS A 122 4.54 -3.50 14.06
CA HIS A 122 4.59 -2.20 13.44
C HIS A 122 3.95 -2.29 12.05
N ILE A 123 2.97 -1.45 11.76
CA ILE A 123 2.22 -1.49 10.50
C ILE A 123 2.69 -0.36 9.59
N VAL A 124 3.17 -0.70 8.41
CA VAL A 124 3.67 0.26 7.42
C VAL A 124 2.90 0.08 6.12
N GLY A 125 2.20 1.10 5.67
CA GLY A 125 1.42 1.04 4.44
C GLY A 125 1.76 2.16 3.46
N ALA A 126 1.88 1.81 2.17
CA ALA A 126 2.13 2.75 1.08
C ALA A 126 0.92 2.87 0.16
N SER A 127 0.50 4.11 -0.19
CA SER A 127 -0.63 4.37 -1.10
C SER A 127 -1.93 3.70 -0.61
N MET A 128 -2.57 2.84 -1.38
CA MET A 128 -3.70 2.03 -0.93
C MET A 128 -3.33 1.18 0.30
N GLY A 129 -2.10 0.66 0.38
CA GLY A 129 -1.62 -0.03 1.57
C GLY A 129 -1.64 0.85 2.82
N GLY A 130 -1.40 2.17 2.67
CA GLY A 130 -1.59 3.14 3.74
C GLY A 130 -3.06 3.36 4.12
N MET A 131 -4.00 3.14 3.20
CA MET A 131 -5.44 3.12 3.52
C MET A 131 -5.80 1.86 4.30
N ILE A 132 -5.30 0.68 3.86
CA ILE A 132 -5.47 -0.60 4.56
C ILE A 132 -4.88 -0.51 5.97
N ALA A 133 -3.68 0.07 6.11
CA ALA A 133 -3.02 0.26 7.40
C ALA A 133 -3.83 1.16 8.37
N GLN A 134 -4.51 2.19 7.87
CA GLN A 134 -5.43 3.02 8.67
C GLN A 134 -6.64 2.22 9.16
N VAL A 135 -7.23 1.40 8.28
CA VAL A 135 -8.34 0.49 8.67
C VAL A 135 -7.87 -0.51 9.70
N PHE A 136 -6.71 -1.13 9.46
CA PHE A 136 -6.10 -2.08 10.39
C PHE A 136 -5.90 -1.46 11.78
N ALA A 137 -5.24 -0.31 11.86
CA ALA A 137 -4.96 0.35 13.15
C ALA A 137 -6.24 0.77 13.89
N GLY A 138 -7.29 1.21 13.17
CA GLY A 138 -8.56 1.58 13.78
C GLY A 138 -9.44 0.39 14.19
N ARG A 139 -9.22 -0.81 13.63
CA ARG A 139 -9.97 -2.03 13.98
C ARG A 139 -9.22 -2.94 14.95
N PHE A 140 -7.90 -2.97 14.85
CA PHE A 140 -7.02 -3.88 15.59
C PHE A 140 -5.99 -3.08 16.41
N ALA A 141 -6.48 -2.17 17.26
CA ALA A 141 -5.63 -1.25 18.05
C ALA A 141 -4.57 -2.02 18.87
N GLU A 142 -4.96 -3.09 19.55
CA GLU A 142 -4.06 -3.93 20.38
C GLU A 142 -3.01 -4.69 19.57
N ARG A 143 -3.21 -4.80 18.26
CA ARG A 143 -2.29 -5.47 17.33
C ARG A 143 -1.36 -4.49 16.60
N THR A 144 -1.55 -3.19 16.82
CA THR A 144 -0.81 -2.12 16.15
C THR A 144 0.18 -1.50 17.12
N ARG A 145 1.46 -1.88 17.04
CA ARG A 145 2.52 -1.25 17.87
C ARG A 145 2.74 0.19 17.47
N SER A 146 2.87 0.45 16.18
CA SER A 146 2.93 1.80 15.62
C SER A 146 2.41 1.77 14.18
N LEU A 147 2.02 2.93 13.67
CA LEU A 147 1.50 3.10 12.32
C LEU A 147 2.38 4.04 11.50
N ALA A 148 2.79 3.61 10.31
CA ALA A 148 3.45 4.48 9.34
C ALA A 148 2.69 4.48 8.02
N ILE A 149 2.31 5.67 7.56
CA ILE A 149 1.50 5.87 6.35
C ILE A 149 2.32 6.66 5.35
N ILE A 150 2.61 6.06 4.20
CA ILE A 150 3.46 6.65 3.16
C ILE A 150 2.60 7.00 1.93
N PHE A 151 2.65 8.25 1.46
CA PHE A 151 1.95 8.85 0.30
C PHE A 151 0.51 8.32 0.13
N SER A 152 -0.32 8.47 1.17
CA SER A 152 -1.70 7.96 1.20
C SER A 152 -2.75 9.05 1.50
N SER A 153 -4.00 8.64 1.63
CA SER A 153 -5.16 9.47 1.94
C SER A 153 -6.09 8.73 2.90
N ASN A 154 -6.91 9.47 3.64
CA ASN A 154 -8.03 8.90 4.39
C ASN A 154 -9.36 8.99 3.64
N ASN A 155 -9.35 9.27 2.35
CA ASN A 155 -10.53 9.39 1.49
C ASN A 155 -11.60 10.35 2.04
N GLN A 156 -11.22 11.32 2.84
CA GLN A 156 -12.13 12.36 3.34
C GLN A 156 -12.74 13.13 2.16
N ARG A 157 -14.01 13.51 2.29
CA ARG A 157 -14.70 14.31 1.28
C ARG A 157 -13.98 15.63 1.04
N PHE A 158 -14.11 16.14 -0.18
CA PHE A 158 -13.58 17.46 -0.62
C PHE A 158 -12.06 17.57 -0.61
N LEU A 159 -11.32 16.45 -0.50
CA LEU A 159 -9.88 16.46 -0.78
C LEU A 159 -9.66 16.78 -2.27
N PRO A 160 -8.61 17.53 -2.61
CA PRO A 160 -8.24 17.77 -3.99
C PRO A 160 -8.05 16.44 -4.74
N PRO A 161 -8.71 16.25 -5.89
CA PRO A 161 -8.58 15.01 -6.65
C PRO A 161 -7.15 14.83 -7.18
N PRO A 162 -6.78 13.59 -7.56
CA PRO A 162 -5.56 13.34 -8.32
C PRO A 162 -5.47 14.25 -9.57
N ALA A 163 -4.25 14.58 -10.01
CA ALA A 163 -4.08 15.23 -11.30
C ALA A 163 -4.65 14.31 -12.40
N PRO A 164 -5.44 14.80 -13.36
CA PRO A 164 -6.10 13.96 -14.35
C PRO A 164 -5.13 13.03 -15.11
N ARG A 165 -3.94 13.56 -15.48
CA ARG A 165 -2.90 12.79 -16.15
C ARG A 165 -2.36 11.65 -15.27
N ALA A 166 -2.18 11.87 -13.96
CA ALA A 166 -1.71 10.85 -13.03
C ALA A 166 -2.78 9.77 -12.80
N LEU A 167 -4.04 10.17 -12.64
CA LEU A 167 -5.16 9.24 -12.49
C LEU A 167 -5.33 8.35 -13.72
N LEU A 168 -5.32 8.96 -14.91
CA LEU A 168 -5.39 8.20 -16.16
C LEU A 168 -4.21 7.26 -16.33
N ALA A 169 -2.98 7.67 -15.97
CA ALA A 169 -1.81 6.82 -16.08
C ALA A 169 -1.94 5.52 -15.28
N ILE A 170 -2.58 5.57 -14.12
CA ILE A 170 -2.80 4.39 -13.25
C ILE A 170 -3.98 3.54 -13.74
N LEU A 171 -5.06 4.17 -14.20
CA LEU A 171 -6.30 3.45 -14.54
C LEU A 171 -6.36 2.97 -15.99
N THR A 172 -5.51 3.51 -16.89
CA THR A 172 -5.48 3.13 -18.30
C THR A 172 -4.14 2.48 -18.65
N GLY A 173 -4.04 1.18 -18.39
CA GLY A 173 -2.92 0.35 -18.85
C GLY A 173 -3.18 -0.24 -20.23
N PRO A 174 -2.19 -0.96 -20.78
CA PRO A 174 -2.39 -1.79 -21.96
C PRO A 174 -3.53 -2.80 -21.77
N PRO A 175 -4.28 -3.14 -22.81
CA PRO A 175 -5.34 -4.15 -22.73
C PRO A 175 -4.82 -5.49 -22.21
N PRO A 176 -5.66 -6.30 -21.54
CA PRO A 176 -5.31 -7.67 -21.19
C PRO A 176 -4.85 -8.46 -22.43
N GLY A 177 -3.76 -9.23 -22.29
CA GLY A 177 -3.16 -9.97 -23.41
C GLY A 177 -2.18 -9.16 -24.26
N SER A 178 -1.90 -7.90 -23.91
CA SER A 178 -0.84 -7.12 -24.59
C SER A 178 0.54 -7.78 -24.44
N PRO A 179 1.44 -7.60 -25.42
CA PRO A 179 2.81 -8.09 -25.32
C PRO A 179 3.52 -7.59 -24.06
N ARG A 180 4.40 -8.43 -23.50
CA ARG A 180 5.20 -8.14 -22.30
C ARG A 180 5.90 -6.77 -22.38
N GLU A 181 6.57 -6.50 -23.50
CA GLU A 181 7.29 -5.24 -23.68
C GLU A 181 6.37 -4.01 -23.62
N MET A 182 5.15 -4.11 -24.13
CA MET A 182 4.17 -3.03 -24.02
C MET A 182 3.79 -2.74 -22.56
N ILE A 183 3.71 -3.77 -21.73
CA ILE A 183 3.45 -3.63 -20.28
C ILE A 183 4.62 -2.94 -19.59
N ILE A 184 5.85 -3.34 -19.94
CA ILE A 184 7.08 -2.75 -19.40
C ILE A 184 7.22 -1.28 -19.84
N ASP A 185 6.99 -0.98 -21.12
CA ASP A 185 6.99 0.40 -21.64
C ASP A 185 5.96 1.28 -20.93
N ASN A 186 4.78 0.71 -20.64
CA ASN A 186 3.77 1.41 -19.88
C ASN A 186 4.22 1.72 -18.44
N ALA A 187 4.96 0.84 -17.79
CA ALA A 187 5.50 1.10 -16.46
C ALA A 187 6.47 2.28 -16.47
N VAL A 188 7.36 2.38 -17.47
CA VAL A 188 8.25 3.55 -17.65
C VAL A 188 7.44 4.82 -17.88
N ARG A 189 6.41 4.77 -18.72
CA ARG A 189 5.52 5.91 -18.94
C ARG A 189 4.82 6.36 -17.66
N VAL A 190 4.35 5.42 -16.85
CA VAL A 190 3.69 5.71 -15.57
C VAL A 190 4.67 6.34 -14.59
N ASP A 191 5.87 5.75 -14.43
CA ASP A 191 6.94 6.31 -13.57
C ASP A 191 7.28 7.74 -13.98
N GLY A 192 7.39 8.01 -15.28
CA GLY A 192 7.61 9.36 -15.81
C GLY A 192 6.55 10.41 -15.40
N ILE A 193 5.34 9.96 -15.01
CA ILE A 193 4.21 10.83 -14.63
C ILE A 193 4.09 10.98 -13.11
N ILE A 194 4.25 9.87 -12.35
CA ILE A 194 4.00 9.84 -10.91
C ILE A 194 5.26 9.76 -10.06
N GLY A 195 6.40 9.40 -10.65
CA GLY A 195 7.67 9.25 -9.95
C GLY A 195 8.28 10.57 -9.48
N SER A 196 9.19 10.47 -8.53
CA SER A 196 9.83 11.59 -7.84
C SER A 196 10.71 12.42 -8.77
N PRO A 197 10.40 13.70 -9.05
CA PRO A 197 11.16 14.48 -10.01
C PRO A 197 12.61 14.78 -9.56
N ARG A 198 12.86 14.77 -8.25
CA ARG A 198 14.19 15.05 -7.67
C ARG A 198 15.02 13.79 -7.41
N TYR A 199 14.38 12.62 -7.41
CA TYR A 199 14.96 11.32 -7.06
C TYR A 199 14.63 10.30 -8.13
N ARG A 200 14.89 10.66 -9.40
CA ARG A 200 14.53 9.82 -10.53
C ARG A 200 15.19 8.45 -10.47
N THR A 201 14.38 7.41 -10.66
CA THR A 201 14.86 6.10 -11.05
C THR A 201 15.14 6.12 -12.55
N THR A 202 16.21 5.48 -13.00
CA THR A 202 16.52 5.40 -14.43
C THR A 202 15.47 4.54 -15.15
N ASP A 203 15.19 4.84 -16.42
CA ASP A 203 14.25 4.06 -17.22
C ASP A 203 14.67 2.58 -17.29
N GLU A 204 15.97 2.32 -17.32
CA GLU A 204 16.57 0.97 -17.31
C GLU A 204 16.21 0.21 -16.02
N GLN A 205 16.30 0.87 -14.86
CA GLN A 205 15.92 0.27 -13.60
C GLN A 205 14.40 0.06 -13.50
N VAL A 206 13.59 1.03 -13.98
CA VAL A 206 12.14 0.89 -14.02
C VAL A 206 11.73 -0.28 -14.92
N ARG A 207 12.39 -0.45 -16.07
CA ARG A 207 12.19 -1.60 -16.95
C ARG A 207 12.52 -2.93 -16.27
N ALA A 208 13.67 -3.01 -15.62
CA ALA A 208 14.09 -4.21 -14.90
C ALA A 208 13.08 -4.57 -13.79
N ASP A 209 12.65 -3.58 -13.01
CA ASP A 209 11.68 -3.74 -11.92
C ASP A 209 10.30 -4.16 -12.44
N ALA A 210 9.87 -3.61 -13.58
CA ALA A 210 8.61 -3.97 -14.24
C ALA A 210 8.66 -5.37 -14.84
N ALA A 211 9.79 -5.74 -15.46
CA ALA A 211 10.03 -7.07 -16.00
C ALA A 211 9.97 -8.14 -14.91
N GLU A 212 10.67 -7.94 -13.80
CA GLU A 212 10.63 -8.81 -12.63
C GLU A 212 9.19 -9.03 -12.13
N SER A 213 8.43 -7.95 -11.99
CA SER A 213 7.03 -8.02 -11.55
C SER A 213 6.13 -8.75 -12.55
N TYR A 214 6.30 -8.50 -13.86
CA TYR A 214 5.52 -9.15 -14.92
C TYR A 214 5.82 -10.65 -14.97
N ASP A 215 7.11 -11.02 -14.98
CA ASP A 215 7.55 -12.42 -15.09
C ASP A 215 7.15 -13.23 -13.85
N ARG A 216 7.07 -12.58 -12.66
CA ARG A 216 6.58 -13.21 -11.45
C ARG A 216 5.08 -13.48 -11.48
N SER A 217 4.28 -12.50 -11.88
CA SER A 217 2.83 -12.64 -12.02
C SER A 217 2.23 -11.39 -12.67
N TYR A 218 1.39 -11.57 -13.66
CA TYR A 218 0.66 -10.49 -14.30
C TYR A 218 -0.84 -10.73 -14.27
N TYR A 219 -1.58 -9.91 -13.50
CA TYR A 219 -3.03 -9.96 -13.40
C TYR A 219 -3.62 -8.53 -13.48
N PRO A 220 -3.92 -8.04 -14.69
CA PRO A 220 -4.33 -6.64 -14.90
C PRO A 220 -5.66 -6.28 -14.23
N TRP A 221 -6.55 -7.25 -13.99
CA TRP A 221 -7.83 -7.02 -13.32
C TRP A 221 -7.69 -6.63 -11.84
N GLY A 222 -6.58 -6.95 -11.19
CA GLY A 222 -6.30 -6.59 -9.81
C GLY A 222 -6.35 -5.08 -9.56
N VAL A 223 -5.84 -4.26 -10.50
CA VAL A 223 -5.91 -2.79 -10.42
C VAL A 223 -7.36 -2.31 -10.32
N ALA A 224 -8.26 -2.83 -11.17
CA ALA A 224 -9.66 -2.45 -11.18
C ALA A 224 -10.36 -2.89 -9.88
N ARG A 225 -10.07 -4.08 -9.38
CA ARG A 225 -10.62 -4.63 -8.13
C ARG A 225 -10.19 -3.80 -6.92
N HIS A 226 -8.90 -3.48 -6.81
CA HIS A 226 -8.39 -2.63 -5.74
C HIS A 226 -8.98 -1.23 -5.78
N PHE A 227 -9.16 -0.66 -6.99
CA PHE A 227 -9.82 0.63 -7.12
C PHE A 227 -11.28 0.58 -6.67
N ASP A 228 -11.98 -0.52 -6.97
CA ASP A 228 -13.35 -0.75 -6.48
C ASP A 228 -13.41 -0.86 -4.96
N ALA A 229 -12.43 -1.53 -4.34
CA ALA A 229 -12.33 -1.64 -2.89
C ALA A 229 -12.16 -0.26 -2.23
N ILE A 230 -11.32 0.62 -2.80
CA ILE A 230 -11.16 2.01 -2.32
C ILE A 230 -12.50 2.75 -2.39
N LEU A 231 -13.21 2.65 -3.53
CA LEU A 231 -14.49 3.35 -3.72
C LEU A 231 -15.61 2.80 -2.82
N ARG A 232 -15.59 1.49 -2.52
CA ARG A 232 -16.55 0.86 -1.61
C ARG A 232 -16.36 1.35 -0.17
N SER A 233 -15.12 1.39 0.31
CA SER A 233 -14.82 1.73 1.71
C SER A 233 -15.04 3.21 2.04
N GLY A 234 -14.99 4.09 1.05
CA GLY A 234 -15.25 5.51 1.24
C GLY A 234 -14.28 6.20 2.22
N SER A 235 -14.80 7.05 3.11
CA SER A 235 -14.00 7.82 4.06
C SER A 235 -13.50 6.97 5.23
N LEU A 236 -12.21 7.07 5.53
CA LEU A 236 -11.53 6.32 6.61
C LEU A 236 -11.38 7.12 7.91
N VAL A 237 -11.98 8.32 7.99
CA VAL A 237 -11.85 9.23 9.13
C VAL A 237 -12.24 8.54 10.45
N HIS A 238 -13.26 7.71 10.45
CA HIS A 238 -13.72 7.00 11.64
C HIS A 238 -12.73 5.96 12.17
N TYR A 239 -11.89 5.36 11.29
CA TYR A 239 -10.76 4.51 11.71
C TYR A 239 -9.62 5.34 12.27
N ASN A 240 -9.32 6.50 11.64
CA ASN A 240 -8.29 7.42 12.13
C ASN A 240 -8.55 7.86 13.58
N HIS A 241 -9.79 8.21 13.91
CA HIS A 241 -10.17 8.58 15.29
C HIS A 241 -10.07 7.43 16.31
N ARG A 242 -9.98 6.19 15.85
CA ARG A 242 -9.80 5.00 16.70
C ARG A 242 -8.35 4.54 16.77
N THR A 243 -7.45 5.17 16.03
CA THR A 243 -6.02 4.82 16.02
C THR A 243 -5.37 5.35 17.29
N LEU A 244 -4.84 4.44 18.12
CA LEU A 244 -4.17 4.76 19.38
C LEU A 244 -2.64 4.69 19.26
N ALA A 245 -2.14 4.00 18.23
CA ALA A 245 -0.74 3.75 18.03
C ALA A 245 0.04 5.02 17.63
N PRO A 246 1.28 5.20 18.08
CA PRO A 246 2.17 6.24 17.57
C PRO A 246 2.21 6.23 16.06
N THR A 247 1.95 7.39 15.43
CA THR A 247 1.73 7.46 13.99
C THR A 247 2.63 8.47 13.30
N VAL A 248 3.30 8.03 12.23
CA VAL A 248 3.99 8.91 11.29
C VAL A 248 3.33 8.87 9.91
N VAL A 249 3.06 10.05 9.36
CA VAL A 249 2.55 10.23 8.00
C VAL A 249 3.64 10.85 7.15
N ILE A 250 4.13 10.11 6.16
CA ILE A 250 5.24 10.53 5.27
C ILE A 250 4.67 10.75 3.88
N HIS A 251 4.97 11.90 3.24
CA HIS A 251 4.42 12.21 1.93
C HIS A 251 5.34 13.08 1.10
N GLY A 252 5.35 12.82 -0.22
CA GLY A 252 6.08 13.66 -1.16
C GLY A 252 5.33 14.95 -1.51
N ARG A 253 6.00 16.12 -1.44
CA ARG A 253 5.39 17.40 -1.84
C ARG A 253 5.05 17.45 -3.34
N ALA A 254 5.77 16.67 -4.16
CA ALA A 254 5.58 16.63 -5.61
C ALA A 254 4.54 15.61 -6.07
N ASP A 255 3.92 14.87 -5.16
CA ASP A 255 2.94 13.84 -5.49
C ASP A 255 1.69 14.42 -6.16
N LYS A 256 1.45 13.97 -7.40
CA LYS A 256 0.33 14.39 -8.24
C LYS A 256 -0.80 13.35 -8.26
N LEU A 257 -0.51 12.11 -7.83
CA LEU A 257 -1.50 11.05 -7.76
C LEU A 257 -2.26 11.13 -6.43
N MET A 258 -1.56 11.07 -5.31
CA MET A 258 -2.12 11.31 -3.99
C MET A 258 -1.65 12.69 -3.51
N ARG A 259 -2.54 13.68 -3.56
CA ARG A 259 -2.15 15.05 -3.19
C ARG A 259 -1.72 15.12 -1.73
N PRO A 260 -0.70 15.93 -1.37
CA PRO A 260 -0.27 16.12 0.03
C PRO A 260 -1.38 16.57 1.00
N ALA A 261 -2.51 17.03 0.45
CA ALA A 261 -3.72 17.32 1.24
C ALA A 261 -4.27 16.07 1.92
N GLY A 262 -4.16 14.88 1.31
CA GLY A 262 -4.54 13.60 1.92
C GLY A 262 -3.73 13.31 3.18
N ALA A 263 -2.41 13.44 3.11
CA ALA A 263 -1.54 13.26 4.27
C ALA A 263 -1.83 14.26 5.41
N ARG A 264 -2.11 15.52 5.06
CA ARG A 264 -2.54 16.52 6.05
C ARG A 264 -3.88 16.17 6.69
N ALA A 265 -4.80 15.59 5.92
CA ALA A 265 -6.08 15.13 6.45
C ALA A 265 -5.91 13.97 7.42
N ILE A 266 -5.07 12.98 7.08
CA ILE A 266 -4.72 11.88 8.00
C ILE A 266 -4.13 12.42 9.30
N ALA A 267 -3.10 13.27 9.21
CA ALA A 267 -2.41 13.81 10.37
C ALA A 267 -3.30 14.69 11.27
N ARG A 268 -4.41 15.24 10.76
CA ARG A 268 -5.37 15.99 11.56
C ARG A 268 -6.41 15.12 12.24
N THR A 269 -6.60 13.89 11.78
CA THR A 269 -7.64 12.97 12.23
C THR A 269 -7.11 11.83 13.11
N ILE A 270 -5.80 11.64 13.17
CA ILE A 270 -5.14 10.75 14.11
C ILE A 270 -4.45 11.60 15.17
N ASP A 271 -4.85 11.44 16.43
CA ASP A 271 -4.28 12.20 17.53
C ASP A 271 -2.78 11.89 17.69
N GLY A 272 -1.97 12.94 17.87
CA GLY A 272 -0.52 12.81 18.01
C GLY A 272 0.24 12.44 16.73
N ALA A 273 -0.43 12.29 15.58
CA ALA A 273 0.25 11.89 14.34
C ALA A 273 1.25 12.95 13.86
N ARG A 274 2.47 12.51 13.60
CA ARG A 274 3.55 13.35 13.06
C ARG A 274 3.54 13.35 11.53
N LEU A 275 3.44 14.52 10.91
CA LEU A 275 3.47 14.68 9.46
C LEU A 275 4.87 15.08 8.97
N VAL A 276 5.41 14.32 8.02
CA VAL A 276 6.68 14.60 7.35
C VAL A 276 6.44 14.75 5.85
N LEU A 277 6.67 15.96 5.32
CA LEU A 277 6.60 16.25 3.89
C LEU A 277 8.00 16.32 3.30
N ILE A 278 8.29 15.53 2.27
CA ILE A 278 9.60 15.42 1.64
C ILE A 278 9.60 16.20 0.30
N ASP A 279 10.48 17.18 0.19
CA ASP A 279 10.62 17.98 -1.03
C ASP A 279 11.19 17.12 -2.17
N GLY A 280 10.57 17.22 -3.35
CA GLY A 280 10.99 16.50 -4.55
C GLY A 280 10.63 15.03 -4.61
N MET A 281 10.14 14.44 -3.52
CA MET A 281 9.51 13.11 -3.51
C MET A 281 8.08 13.19 -4.08
N ALA A 282 7.66 12.15 -4.81
CA ALA A 282 6.30 12.02 -5.33
C ALA A 282 5.66 10.68 -4.91
N HIS A 283 5.12 9.90 -5.85
CA HIS A 283 4.34 8.68 -5.55
C HIS A 283 5.16 7.40 -5.78
N ASP A 284 6.36 7.35 -5.25
CA ASP A 284 7.29 6.23 -5.34
C ASP A 284 8.18 6.13 -4.10
N LEU A 285 8.98 5.06 -4.01
CA LEU A 285 9.95 4.81 -2.94
C LEU A 285 11.39 4.87 -3.52
N PRO A 286 11.88 6.05 -3.90
CA PRO A 286 13.15 6.16 -4.58
C PRO A 286 14.30 5.72 -3.68
N ARG A 287 15.27 4.97 -4.24
CA ARG A 287 16.39 4.37 -3.49
C ARG A 287 17.22 5.42 -2.74
N GLN A 288 17.33 6.62 -3.29
CA GLN A 288 18.06 7.75 -2.69
C GLN A 288 17.42 8.24 -1.37
N LEU A 289 16.16 7.91 -1.11
CA LEU A 289 15.46 8.28 0.11
C LEU A 289 15.33 7.14 1.13
N TRP A 290 15.78 5.92 0.83
CA TRP A 290 15.58 4.77 1.71
C TRP A 290 16.12 5.00 3.11
N ASP A 291 17.36 5.49 3.26
CA ASP A 291 17.94 5.73 4.58
C ASP A 291 17.13 6.75 5.39
N ARG A 292 16.64 7.79 4.72
CA ARG A 292 15.76 8.79 5.34
C ARG A 292 14.41 8.20 5.75
N LEU A 293 13.76 7.44 4.84
CA LEU A 293 12.48 6.80 5.12
C LEU A 293 12.61 5.81 6.28
N ILE A 294 13.62 4.96 6.25
CA ILE A 294 13.90 3.98 7.29
C ILE A 294 14.22 4.66 8.62
N GLY A 295 14.95 5.77 8.62
CA GLY A 295 15.19 6.57 9.82
C GLY A 295 13.89 7.13 10.43
N LEU A 296 12.95 7.58 9.59
CA LEU A 296 11.63 8.06 10.04
C LEU A 296 10.77 6.92 10.60
N LEU A 297 10.82 5.73 9.97
CA LEU A 297 10.13 4.52 10.44
C LEU A 297 10.71 4.09 11.80
N ALA A 298 12.03 3.95 11.90
CA ALA A 298 12.70 3.54 13.13
C ALA A 298 12.41 4.50 14.30
N GLY A 299 12.40 5.81 14.03
CA GLY A 299 12.00 6.82 15.03
C GLY A 299 10.57 6.60 15.52
N ASN A 300 9.63 6.29 14.63
CA ASN A 300 8.24 6.00 15.01
C ASN A 300 8.11 4.66 15.77
N PHE A 301 8.92 3.66 15.41
CA PHE A 301 8.93 2.36 16.11
C PHE A 301 9.43 2.48 17.55
N ALA A 302 10.41 3.36 17.78
CA ALA A 302 10.98 3.59 19.11
C ALA A 302 9.98 4.26 20.08
N GLU A 303 8.99 5.00 19.60
CA GLU A 303 7.98 5.65 20.45
C GLU A 303 7.10 4.63 21.22
N THR A 304 7.10 3.36 20.79
CA THR A 304 6.36 2.26 21.47
C THR A 304 7.09 1.70 22.68
N GLY A 305 8.38 1.96 22.86
CA GLY A 305 9.20 1.47 23.98
C GLY A 305 9.19 2.36 25.24
N GLY A 306 8.52 3.51 25.18
CA GLY A 306 8.52 4.49 26.27
C GLY A 306 7.32 4.47 27.24
N ALA A 307 6.40 3.52 27.06
CA ALA A 307 5.22 3.35 27.93
C ALA A 307 5.36 2.03 28.72
N GLY A 308 6.34 1.98 29.63
CA GLY A 308 6.58 0.91 30.58
C GLY A 308 6.83 1.51 31.98
#